data_d343a19648637e1f1d62f7681493618b
#
_entry.id   d343a19648637e1f1d62f7681493618b
#
_cell.length_a   1.000
_cell.length_b   1.000
_cell.length_c   1.000
_cell.angle_alpha   90.00
_cell.angle_beta   90.00
_cell.angle_gamma   90.00
#
_symmetry.space_group_name_H-M   'P 1'
#
loop_
_entity.id
_entity.type
_entity.pdbx_description
1 polymer ?
#
loop_
_entity_poly.entity_id
_entity_poly.type
_entity_poly.pdbx_seq_one_letter_code
_entity_poly.pdbx_strand_id
1 'polypeptide(L)'
;SGALNYEFWQVEGADIHQTLYALPKGYYRLTYNGFYRAGGFIAAGVAHRDSIDARNGEVYLESGEGKWTEKLASIFDNINEYKYSSGDVVLPDSLFPASTKLYNCMVNDVTGADLAFKDGKYEGTFSFYVSEAGQPTLLGVRKTAHLGDDWLCFDNFKLLYYGDGDTNKPDDFVSSVEEAVADGKATVVSSAWYTINGVRVAEPKQRGIYIRRDKMSDGTVKAEKVMVR
;
A
#
# COMPACT_ATOMS: atom_id res chain seq x y z
N SER A 1 -24.63 14.74 -11.39
CA SER A 1 -24.34 13.42 -10.82
C SER A 1 -23.36 13.63 -9.70
N GLY A 2 -23.70 13.20 -8.49
CA GLY A 2 -22.78 13.27 -7.37
C GLY A 2 -21.56 12.35 -7.58
N ALA A 3 -20.47 12.64 -6.91
CA ALA A 3 -19.34 11.70 -6.80
C ALA A 3 -19.86 10.38 -6.22
N LEU A 4 -19.35 9.25 -6.76
CA LEU A 4 -19.82 7.91 -6.39
C LEU A 4 -18.72 7.10 -5.68
N ASN A 5 -17.78 7.79 -5.02
CA ASN A 5 -16.75 7.13 -4.24
C ASN A 5 -17.08 7.12 -2.73
N TYR A 6 -16.41 6.25 -2.00
CA TYR A 6 -16.49 6.17 -0.54
C TYR A 6 -15.31 6.87 0.10
N GLU A 7 -15.54 7.53 1.24
CA GLU A 7 -14.48 8.15 2.01
C GLU A 7 -14.60 7.87 3.50
N PHE A 8 -13.44 7.85 4.16
CA PHE A 8 -13.30 7.93 5.61
C PHE A 8 -12.44 9.14 5.96
N TRP A 9 -13.07 10.22 6.35
CA TRP A 9 -12.37 11.42 6.79
C TRP A 9 -12.43 11.53 8.31
N GLN A 10 -11.27 11.55 8.98
CA GLN A 10 -11.15 11.68 10.44
C GLN A 10 -11.93 10.62 11.24
N VAL A 11 -12.14 9.44 10.69
CA VAL A 11 -12.90 8.37 11.34
C VAL A 11 -11.95 7.36 11.96
N GLU A 12 -12.12 7.09 13.26
CA GLU A 12 -11.43 5.99 13.94
C GLU A 12 -12.08 4.65 13.62
N GLY A 13 -11.26 3.59 13.51
CA GLY A 13 -11.74 2.23 13.38
C GLY A 13 -12.61 1.95 12.16
N ALA A 14 -12.41 2.71 11.07
CA ALA A 14 -13.16 2.52 9.83
C ALA A 14 -12.85 1.15 9.20
N ASP A 15 -13.90 0.37 8.97
CA ASP A 15 -13.88 -0.92 8.26
C ASP A 15 -15.20 -1.07 7.52
N ILE A 16 -15.14 -1.21 6.20
CA ILE A 16 -16.28 -1.55 5.36
C ILE A 16 -15.94 -2.78 4.56
N HIS A 17 -16.81 -3.77 4.57
CA HIS A 17 -16.58 -5.03 3.88
C HIS A 17 -17.86 -5.66 3.34
N GLN A 18 -17.67 -6.60 2.41
CA GLN A 18 -18.71 -7.45 1.87
C GLN A 18 -18.25 -8.90 1.90
N THR A 19 -19.13 -9.81 2.28
CA THR A 19 -18.89 -11.25 2.16
C THR A 19 -19.49 -11.79 0.85
N LEU A 20 -18.64 -12.41 0.05
CA LEU A 20 -19.00 -13.09 -1.19
C LEU A 20 -19.13 -14.58 -0.90
N TYR A 21 -20.29 -15.18 -1.19
CA TYR A 21 -20.61 -16.57 -0.81
C TYR A 21 -20.56 -17.58 -1.96
N ALA A 22 -20.41 -17.14 -3.20
CA ALA A 22 -20.60 -18.01 -4.36
C ALA A 22 -19.44 -17.96 -5.35
N LEU A 23 -18.23 -17.69 -4.85
CA LEU A 23 -17.07 -17.69 -5.73
C LEU A 23 -16.71 -19.14 -6.13
N PRO A 24 -16.56 -19.44 -7.43
CA PRO A 24 -15.94 -20.67 -7.89
C PRO A 24 -14.52 -20.82 -7.33
N LYS A 25 -14.07 -22.05 -7.17
CA LYS A 25 -12.65 -22.35 -6.93
C LYS A 25 -11.79 -21.84 -8.08
N GLY A 26 -10.64 -21.22 -7.80
CA GLY A 26 -9.69 -20.75 -8.81
C GLY A 26 -9.03 -19.42 -8.52
N TYR A 27 -8.35 -18.91 -9.53
CA TYR A 27 -7.59 -17.67 -9.48
C TYR A 27 -8.47 -16.46 -9.77
N TYR A 28 -8.21 -15.42 -9.02
CA TYR A 28 -8.90 -14.14 -9.14
C TYR A 28 -7.90 -13.00 -9.15
N ARG A 29 -8.27 -11.91 -9.81
CA ARG A 29 -7.61 -10.61 -9.68
C ARG A 29 -8.62 -9.58 -9.20
N LEU A 30 -8.29 -8.89 -8.14
CA LEU A 30 -9.00 -7.72 -7.67
C LEU A 30 -8.29 -6.48 -8.19
N THR A 31 -9.03 -5.55 -8.78
CA THR A 31 -8.58 -4.19 -9.05
C THR A 31 -9.49 -3.20 -8.34
N TYR A 32 -8.93 -2.08 -7.94
CA TYR A 32 -9.66 -1.01 -7.25
C TYR A 32 -8.93 0.31 -7.46
N ASN A 33 -9.57 1.42 -7.14
CA ASN A 33 -8.89 2.71 -6.97
C ASN A 33 -8.97 3.11 -5.51
N GLY A 34 -7.89 3.66 -4.96
CA GLY A 34 -7.89 4.13 -3.59
C GLY A 34 -6.59 4.77 -3.16
N PHE A 35 -6.71 5.75 -2.28
CA PHE A 35 -5.58 6.42 -1.67
C PHE A 35 -5.79 6.68 -0.18
N TYR A 36 -4.69 6.93 0.51
CA TYR A 36 -4.66 7.37 1.90
C TYR A 36 -3.80 8.62 2.04
N ARG A 37 -4.30 9.61 2.79
CA ARG A 37 -3.57 10.79 3.23
C ARG A 37 -3.33 10.70 4.73
N ALA A 38 -2.08 10.72 5.14
CA ALA A 38 -1.64 10.49 6.52
C ALA A 38 -1.69 11.79 7.35
N GLY A 39 -2.88 12.30 7.62
CA GLY A 39 -3.07 13.55 8.37
C GLY A 39 -3.38 14.76 7.49
N GLY A 40 -3.27 15.97 8.04
CA GLY A 40 -3.47 17.21 7.30
C GLY A 40 -2.45 17.40 6.17
N PHE A 41 -2.79 18.16 5.14
CA PHE A 41 -2.00 18.27 3.90
C PHE A 41 -0.52 18.57 4.11
N ILE A 42 -0.18 19.55 4.94
CA ILE A 42 1.20 19.96 5.18
C ILE A 42 1.96 18.83 5.88
N ALA A 43 1.40 18.29 6.95
CA ALA A 43 2.03 17.20 7.72
C ALA A 43 2.21 15.95 6.87
N ALA A 44 1.18 15.56 6.12
CA ALA A 44 1.22 14.42 5.22
C ALA A 44 2.24 14.61 4.09
N GLY A 45 2.30 15.81 3.51
CA GLY A 45 3.28 16.14 2.47
C GLY A 45 4.72 16.09 2.98
N VAL A 46 4.99 16.60 4.18
CA VAL A 46 6.31 16.50 4.82
C VAL A 46 6.67 15.05 5.07
N ALA A 47 5.76 14.27 5.64
CA ALA A 47 5.99 12.84 5.90
C ALA A 47 6.28 12.06 4.61
N HIS A 48 5.54 12.34 3.53
CA HIS A 48 5.78 11.73 2.23
C HIS A 48 7.14 12.13 1.64
N ARG A 49 7.49 13.41 1.68
CA ARG A 49 8.81 13.91 1.24
C ARG A 49 9.95 13.18 1.96
N ASP A 50 9.80 12.96 3.25
CA ASP A 50 10.80 12.33 4.10
C ASP A 50 10.71 10.79 4.07
N SER A 51 9.79 10.22 3.26
CA SER A 51 9.54 8.77 3.11
C SER A 51 9.19 8.07 4.43
N ILE A 52 8.46 8.77 5.30
CA ILE A 52 7.97 8.28 6.59
C ILE A 52 6.44 8.37 6.72
N ASP A 53 5.74 8.59 5.61
CA ASP A 53 4.29 8.68 5.62
C ASP A 53 3.65 7.34 6.04
N ALA A 54 2.81 7.42 7.05
CA ALA A 54 2.03 6.27 7.48
C ALA A 54 1.00 5.92 6.40
N ARG A 55 0.90 4.62 6.06
CA ARG A 55 -0.11 4.07 5.14
C ARG A 55 -1.08 3.21 5.94
N ASN A 56 -1.97 3.88 6.67
CA ASN A 56 -2.93 3.20 7.55
C ASN A 56 -4.20 2.74 6.83
N GLY A 57 -4.37 3.06 5.55
CA GLY A 57 -5.43 2.53 4.71
C GLY A 57 -4.98 1.24 4.01
N GLU A 58 -5.81 0.22 4.03
CA GLU A 58 -5.54 -1.02 3.29
C GLU A 58 -6.81 -1.64 2.72
N VAL A 59 -6.68 -2.28 1.55
CA VAL A 59 -7.63 -3.24 1.03
C VAL A 59 -7.24 -4.61 1.55
N TYR A 60 -8.21 -5.41 1.97
CA TYR A 60 -7.96 -6.75 2.47
C TYR A 60 -8.96 -7.76 1.91
N LEU A 61 -8.53 -9.00 1.84
CA LEU A 61 -9.36 -10.14 1.47
C LEU A 61 -9.02 -11.32 2.39
N GLU A 62 -10.05 -12.01 2.87
CA GLU A 62 -9.93 -13.22 3.66
C GLU A 62 -10.81 -14.31 3.06
N SER A 63 -10.23 -15.46 2.74
CA SER A 63 -10.93 -16.61 2.16
C SER A 63 -10.37 -17.90 2.74
N GLY A 64 -11.11 -18.56 3.62
CA GLY A 64 -10.62 -19.69 4.41
C GLY A 64 -9.43 -19.29 5.26
N GLU A 65 -8.34 -20.02 5.12
CA GLU A 65 -7.08 -19.71 5.80
C GLU A 65 -6.28 -18.60 5.11
N GLY A 66 -6.61 -18.28 3.86
CA GLY A 66 -5.89 -17.27 3.07
C GLY A 66 -6.26 -15.84 3.45
N LYS A 67 -5.22 -15.03 3.64
CA LYS A 67 -5.32 -13.60 3.94
C LYS A 67 -4.43 -12.79 3.02
N TRP A 68 -4.99 -11.76 2.40
CA TRP A 68 -4.27 -10.83 1.53
C TRP A 68 -4.58 -9.42 1.96
N THR A 69 -3.55 -8.61 2.03
CA THR A 69 -3.67 -7.18 2.33
C THR A 69 -2.77 -6.38 1.44
N GLU A 70 -3.25 -5.23 0.98
CA GLU A 70 -2.46 -4.26 0.24
C GLU A 70 -2.70 -2.87 0.79
N LYS A 71 -1.63 -2.13 1.02
CA LYS A 71 -1.70 -0.74 1.46
C LYS A 71 -2.16 0.14 0.31
N LEU A 72 -3.11 1.01 0.58
CA LEU A 72 -3.53 2.03 -0.38
C LEU A 72 -2.36 2.96 -0.73
N ALA A 73 -2.37 3.44 -1.97
CA ALA A 73 -1.43 4.43 -2.43
C ALA A 73 -1.44 5.67 -1.53
N SER A 74 -0.31 6.35 -1.39
CA SER A 74 -0.32 7.70 -0.83
C SER A 74 -1.05 8.64 -1.78
N ILE A 75 -1.80 9.59 -1.25
CA ILE A 75 -2.42 10.63 -2.06
C ILE A 75 -1.38 11.36 -2.93
N PHE A 76 -0.11 11.34 -2.54
CA PHE A 76 1.01 11.98 -3.24
C PHE A 76 1.64 11.12 -4.35
N ASP A 77 1.29 9.83 -4.49
CA ASP A 77 1.91 8.92 -5.46
C ASP A 77 1.48 9.20 -6.91
N ASN A 78 0.33 9.83 -7.14
CA ASN A 78 -0.27 9.97 -8.48
C ASN A 78 -0.70 11.39 -8.83
N ILE A 79 0.06 12.40 -8.48
CA ILE A 79 -0.42 13.75 -8.61
C ILE A 79 0.24 14.54 -9.71
N ASN A 80 -0.48 15.55 -10.20
CA ASN A 80 0.03 16.79 -10.79
C ASN A 80 -0.94 17.46 -11.78
N GLU A 81 -2.23 17.35 -11.55
CA GLU A 81 -3.19 17.98 -12.44
C GLU A 81 -4.23 18.81 -11.64
N TYR A 82 -4.34 20.09 -11.95
CA TYR A 82 -5.29 21.02 -11.32
C TYR A 82 -6.76 20.57 -11.35
N LYS A 83 -7.11 19.74 -12.34
CA LYS A 83 -8.49 19.26 -12.47
C LYS A 83 -8.97 18.38 -11.31
N TYR A 84 -8.04 17.85 -10.49
CA TYR A 84 -8.37 17.02 -9.33
C TYR A 84 -8.47 17.80 -8.02
N SER A 85 -8.22 19.09 -8.06
CA SER A 85 -8.27 19.97 -6.89
C SER A 85 -9.47 20.90 -6.99
N SER A 86 -10.26 21.01 -5.94
CA SER A 86 -11.37 21.97 -5.82
C SER A 86 -10.96 23.30 -5.20
N GLY A 87 -9.70 23.50 -4.86
CA GLY A 87 -9.21 24.70 -4.21
C GLY A 87 -7.70 24.76 -4.10
N ASP A 88 -7.20 25.91 -3.64
CA ASP A 88 -5.77 26.14 -3.46
C ASP A 88 -5.22 25.36 -2.28
N VAL A 89 -4.77 24.12 -2.54
CA VAL A 89 -3.94 23.38 -1.59
C VAL A 89 -2.49 23.76 -1.85
N VAL A 90 -2.02 24.78 -1.15
CA VAL A 90 -0.65 25.25 -1.29
C VAL A 90 0.21 24.62 -0.20
N LEU A 91 1.12 23.75 -0.63
CA LEU A 91 2.22 23.32 0.24
C LEU A 91 3.29 24.42 0.21
N PRO A 92 3.78 24.90 1.37
CA PRO A 92 4.74 26.01 1.41
C PRO A 92 6.05 25.70 0.67
N ASP A 93 6.51 26.65 -0.15
CA ASP A 93 7.79 26.53 -0.88
C ASP A 93 8.98 26.25 0.04
N SER A 94 8.94 26.75 1.28
CA SER A 94 9.96 26.50 2.29
C SER A 94 10.09 25.03 2.69
N LEU A 95 9.03 24.23 2.51
CA LEU A 95 9.01 22.82 2.83
C LEU A 95 9.19 21.93 1.60
N PHE A 96 8.87 22.45 0.42
CA PHE A 96 8.90 21.72 -0.83
C PHE A 96 9.65 22.52 -1.90
N PRO A 97 10.76 22.04 -2.43
CA PRO A 97 11.46 22.72 -3.51
C PRO A 97 10.54 22.92 -4.72
N ALA A 98 10.63 24.06 -5.38
CA ALA A 98 9.83 24.40 -6.57
C ALA A 98 9.93 23.36 -7.71
N SER A 99 11.01 22.58 -7.73
CA SER A 99 11.23 21.47 -8.67
C SER A 99 10.27 20.30 -8.48
N THR A 100 9.67 20.14 -7.29
CA THR A 100 8.77 19.00 -7.00
C THR A 100 7.36 19.23 -7.50
N LYS A 101 6.95 20.45 -7.80
CA LYS A 101 5.61 20.84 -8.31
C LYS A 101 4.44 20.09 -7.70
N LEU A 102 4.57 19.63 -6.47
CA LEU A 102 3.51 18.96 -5.71
C LEU A 102 2.43 19.96 -5.24
N TYR A 103 2.67 21.21 -5.51
CA TYR A 103 1.82 22.31 -5.10
C TYR A 103 0.54 22.32 -5.88
N ASN A 104 -0.55 22.57 -5.45
CA ASN A 104 -1.78 22.95 -6.13
C ASN A 104 -2.46 21.87 -6.99
N CYS A 105 -1.97 20.64 -7.01
CA CYS A 105 -2.48 19.62 -7.93
C CYS A 105 -2.93 18.36 -7.22
N MET A 106 -3.29 18.45 -5.96
CA MET A 106 -3.72 17.31 -5.17
C MET A 106 -5.23 17.14 -5.22
N VAL A 107 -5.65 15.89 -5.18
CA VAL A 107 -7.03 15.58 -4.84
C VAL A 107 -7.36 16.21 -3.49
N ASN A 108 -8.39 17.05 -3.44
CA ASN A 108 -8.74 17.79 -2.22
C ASN A 108 -10.19 17.57 -1.76
N ASP A 109 -10.96 16.87 -2.54
CA ASP A 109 -12.36 16.51 -2.23
C ASP A 109 -12.78 15.26 -2.99
N VAL A 110 -13.97 14.75 -2.67
CA VAL A 110 -14.54 13.55 -3.28
C VAL A 110 -14.79 13.69 -4.79
N THR A 111 -15.03 14.90 -5.28
CA THR A 111 -15.21 15.15 -6.72
C THR A 111 -13.88 15.01 -7.45
N GLY A 112 -12.81 15.57 -6.90
CA GLY A 112 -11.46 15.39 -7.41
C GLY A 112 -11.01 13.94 -7.36
N ALA A 113 -11.37 13.21 -6.30
CA ALA A 113 -11.11 11.78 -6.19
C ALA A 113 -11.82 10.99 -7.31
N ASP A 114 -13.10 11.26 -7.55
CA ASP A 114 -13.88 10.64 -8.62
C ASP A 114 -13.27 10.88 -10.01
N LEU A 115 -12.83 12.10 -10.29
CA LEU A 115 -12.12 12.43 -11.53
C LEU A 115 -10.78 11.69 -11.65
N ALA A 116 -9.99 11.66 -10.57
CA ALA A 116 -8.72 10.97 -10.56
C ALA A 116 -8.90 9.45 -10.79
N PHE A 117 -9.89 8.84 -10.14
CA PHE A 117 -10.20 7.42 -10.32
C PHE A 117 -10.68 7.09 -11.73
N LYS A 118 -11.50 7.95 -12.35
CA LYS A 118 -11.93 7.82 -13.76
C LYS A 118 -10.75 7.89 -14.74
N ASP A 119 -9.72 8.64 -14.38
CA ASP A 119 -8.49 8.74 -15.16
C ASP A 119 -7.46 7.63 -14.82
N GLY A 120 -7.85 6.61 -14.07
CA GLY A 120 -7.00 5.47 -13.71
C GLY A 120 -5.91 5.80 -12.69
N LYS A 121 -6.06 6.90 -11.93
CA LYS A 121 -5.12 7.21 -10.85
C LYS A 121 -5.42 6.37 -9.62
N TYR A 122 -4.38 6.11 -8.81
CA TYR A 122 -4.47 5.34 -7.57
C TYR A 122 -5.05 3.93 -7.77
N GLU A 123 -4.80 3.33 -8.94
CA GLU A 123 -5.19 1.95 -9.19
C GLU A 123 -4.30 1.01 -8.38
N GLY A 124 -4.94 0.13 -7.63
CA GLY A 124 -4.31 -1.00 -6.95
C GLY A 124 -4.82 -2.31 -7.55
N THR A 125 -3.99 -3.33 -7.48
CA THR A 125 -4.35 -4.67 -7.95
C THR A 125 -3.61 -5.74 -7.17
N PHE A 126 -4.29 -6.82 -6.84
CA PHE A 126 -3.65 -8.04 -6.36
C PHE A 126 -4.44 -9.28 -6.81
N SER A 127 -3.74 -10.40 -6.89
CA SER A 127 -4.31 -11.68 -7.28
C SER A 127 -4.32 -12.66 -6.12
N PHE A 128 -5.37 -13.48 -6.01
CA PHE A 128 -5.56 -14.45 -4.94
C PHE A 128 -6.18 -15.73 -5.48
N TYR A 129 -6.20 -16.78 -4.65
CA TYR A 129 -6.76 -18.08 -5.01
C TYR A 129 -7.83 -18.51 -4.00
N VAL A 130 -9.00 -18.85 -4.50
CA VAL A 130 -10.09 -19.46 -3.72
C VAL A 130 -9.93 -20.98 -3.80
N SER A 131 -9.63 -21.63 -2.67
CA SER A 131 -9.30 -23.06 -2.63
C SER A 131 -10.53 -23.96 -2.69
N GLU A 132 -11.69 -23.47 -2.27
CA GLU A 132 -12.95 -24.22 -2.26
C GLU A 132 -14.10 -23.37 -2.82
N ALA A 133 -14.88 -23.96 -3.72
CA ALA A 133 -16.05 -23.29 -4.30
C ALA A 133 -17.08 -22.99 -3.21
N GLY A 134 -17.63 -21.77 -3.22
CA GLY A 134 -18.64 -21.35 -2.24
C GLY A 134 -18.11 -20.99 -0.86
N GLN A 135 -16.80 -21.03 -0.65
CA GLN A 135 -16.17 -20.58 0.58
C GLN A 135 -16.45 -19.09 0.82
N PRO A 136 -16.89 -18.69 2.03
CA PRO A 136 -17.08 -17.30 2.33
C PRO A 136 -15.78 -16.52 2.12
N THR A 137 -15.84 -15.47 1.28
CA THR A 137 -14.71 -14.61 0.97
C THR A 137 -15.05 -13.18 1.38
N LEU A 138 -14.35 -12.67 2.37
CA LEU A 138 -14.51 -11.33 2.90
C LEU A 138 -13.59 -10.39 2.11
N LEU A 139 -14.17 -9.35 1.51
CA LEU A 139 -13.45 -8.29 0.81
C LEU A 139 -13.77 -6.97 1.48
N GLY A 140 -12.77 -6.20 1.85
CA GLY A 140 -12.99 -4.93 2.55
C GLY A 140 -11.89 -3.90 2.39
N VAL A 141 -12.19 -2.71 2.91
CA VAL A 141 -11.28 -1.60 3.09
C VAL A 141 -11.34 -1.14 4.53
N ARG A 142 -10.18 -0.97 5.15
CA ARG A 142 -10.12 -0.54 6.55
C ARG A 142 -8.97 0.42 6.81
N LYS A 143 -9.10 1.13 7.93
CA LYS A 143 -8.00 1.88 8.53
C LYS A 143 -7.42 1.08 9.68
N THR A 144 -6.13 0.84 9.66
CA THR A 144 -5.39 0.10 10.69
C THR A 144 -4.99 0.97 11.89
N ALA A 145 -4.91 2.29 11.69
CA ALA A 145 -4.70 3.29 12.73
C ALA A 145 -5.29 4.63 12.29
N HIS A 146 -5.61 5.49 13.25
CA HIS A 146 -6.11 6.84 13.02
C HIS A 146 -5.00 7.86 13.23
N LEU A 147 -4.96 8.85 12.35
CA LEU A 147 -4.18 10.07 12.50
C LEU A 147 -5.12 11.27 12.37
N GLY A 148 -4.91 12.31 13.16
CA GLY A 148 -5.70 13.54 13.04
C GLY A 148 -5.67 14.08 11.60
N ASP A 149 -6.83 14.48 11.08
CA ASP A 149 -7.02 14.97 9.71
C ASP A 149 -6.66 13.95 8.60
N ASP A 150 -6.60 12.67 8.91
CA ASP A 150 -6.36 11.65 7.90
C ASP A 150 -7.59 11.45 6.99
N TRP A 151 -7.32 11.02 5.75
CA TRP A 151 -8.35 10.81 4.76
C TRP A 151 -8.05 9.59 3.89
N LEU A 152 -9.05 8.71 3.77
CA LEU A 152 -9.02 7.54 2.92
C LEU A 152 -10.18 7.65 1.94
N CYS A 153 -9.92 7.43 0.64
CA CYS A 153 -10.94 7.42 -0.39
C CYS A 153 -10.72 6.22 -1.32
N PHE A 154 -11.81 5.56 -1.75
CA PHE A 154 -11.73 4.36 -2.58
C PHE A 154 -12.99 4.16 -3.41
N ASP A 155 -12.84 3.42 -4.54
CA ASP A 155 -13.93 3.04 -5.45
C ASP A 155 -13.49 1.98 -6.48
N ASN A 156 -14.35 1.68 -7.45
CA ASN A 156 -14.10 0.90 -8.66
C ASN A 156 -13.62 -0.53 -8.44
N PHE A 157 -14.12 -1.21 -7.40
CA PHE A 157 -13.79 -2.60 -7.16
C PHE A 157 -14.27 -3.50 -8.32
N LYS A 158 -13.33 -4.24 -8.91
CA LYS A 158 -13.60 -5.21 -9.98
C LYS A 158 -12.92 -6.52 -9.64
N LEU A 159 -13.68 -7.58 -9.70
CA LEU A 159 -13.20 -8.93 -9.47
C LEU A 159 -13.25 -9.72 -10.78
N LEU A 160 -12.09 -10.18 -11.23
CA LEU A 160 -11.93 -10.98 -12.45
C LEU A 160 -11.59 -12.43 -12.06
N TYR A 161 -12.29 -13.37 -12.65
CA TYR A 161 -12.05 -14.81 -12.47
C TYR A 161 -11.25 -15.37 -13.66
N TYR A 162 -10.19 -16.09 -13.37
CA TYR A 162 -9.27 -16.66 -14.36
C TYR A 162 -9.45 -18.18 -14.56
N GLY A 163 -10.19 -18.86 -13.69
CA GLY A 163 -10.35 -20.32 -13.70
C GLY A 163 -9.46 -21.02 -12.67
N ASP A 164 -9.58 -22.36 -12.58
CA ASP A 164 -8.91 -23.20 -11.56
C ASP A 164 -7.64 -23.91 -12.07
N GLY A 165 -7.24 -23.76 -13.34
CA GLY A 165 -6.04 -24.42 -13.86
C GLY A 165 -4.77 -23.62 -13.60
N ASP A 166 -3.63 -24.29 -13.38
CA ASP A 166 -2.33 -23.62 -13.21
C ASP A 166 -1.94 -22.73 -14.40
N THR A 167 -2.43 -23.05 -15.60
CA THR A 167 -2.24 -22.23 -16.80
C THR A 167 -3.03 -20.92 -16.76
N ASN A 168 -3.97 -20.81 -15.85
CA ASN A 168 -4.81 -19.62 -15.65
C ASN A 168 -4.30 -18.72 -14.52
N LYS A 169 -3.22 -19.10 -13.88
CA LYS A 169 -2.59 -18.32 -12.82
C LYS A 169 -2.14 -16.97 -13.37
N PRO A 170 -2.62 -15.85 -12.80
CA PRO A 170 -2.13 -14.52 -13.19
C PRO A 170 -0.62 -14.37 -12.94
N ASP A 171 0.09 -13.64 -13.82
CA ASP A 171 1.53 -13.44 -13.71
C ASP A 171 1.94 -12.71 -12.43
N ASP A 172 1.04 -11.89 -11.88
CA ASP A 172 1.22 -11.13 -10.64
C ASP A 172 0.72 -11.88 -9.39
N PHE A 173 0.32 -13.15 -9.55
CA PHE A 173 -0.15 -13.93 -8.41
C PHE A 173 0.97 -14.16 -7.40
N VAL A 174 0.75 -13.68 -6.19
CA VAL A 174 1.57 -14.01 -5.02
C VAL A 174 0.74 -14.95 -4.15
N SER A 175 1.29 -16.12 -3.80
CA SER A 175 0.64 -17.01 -2.83
C SER A 175 0.38 -16.23 -1.53
N SER A 176 -0.75 -16.50 -0.89
CA SER A 176 -1.20 -15.78 0.31
C SER A 176 -0.06 -15.58 1.32
N VAL A 177 -0.07 -14.47 2.02
CA VAL A 177 0.95 -14.07 3.01
C VAL A 177 1.10 -15.05 4.19
N GLU A 178 0.39 -16.19 4.19
CA GLU A 178 0.54 -17.23 5.21
C GLU A 178 1.96 -17.76 5.38
N GLU A 179 2.78 -17.74 4.32
CA GLU A 179 4.20 -18.05 4.44
C GLU A 179 4.99 -17.04 5.29
N ALA A 180 4.45 -15.85 5.51
CA ALA A 180 5.07 -14.83 6.35
C ALA A 180 4.62 -14.88 7.83
N VAL A 181 3.55 -15.62 8.15
CA VAL A 181 2.97 -15.69 9.51
C VAL A 181 3.27 -17.01 10.21
N ALA A 182 3.73 -18.02 9.49
CA ALA A 182 4.06 -19.33 10.06
C ALA A 182 5.30 -19.30 10.96
N ASP A 183 5.54 -18.32 11.76
CA ASP A 183 6.45 -18.35 12.92
C ASP A 183 6.75 -16.95 13.52
N GLY A 184 6.06 -15.90 13.12
CA GLY A 184 6.32 -14.56 13.68
C GLY A 184 7.75 -14.04 13.38
N LYS A 185 8.45 -14.64 12.41
CA LYS A 185 9.78 -14.22 11.99
C LYS A 185 9.79 -13.85 10.52
N ALA A 186 9.76 -12.54 10.27
CA ALA A 186 10.10 -12.04 8.94
C ALA A 186 11.44 -12.61 8.49
N THR A 187 11.50 -13.19 7.28
CA THR A 187 12.72 -13.77 6.72
C THR A 187 13.54 -12.71 5.99
N VAL A 188 14.84 -12.87 5.95
CA VAL A 188 15.75 -11.97 5.23
C VAL A 188 15.63 -12.22 3.73
N VAL A 189 15.17 -11.22 2.98
CA VAL A 189 15.06 -11.27 1.51
C VAL A 189 16.38 -10.88 0.84
N SER A 190 17.08 -9.90 1.41
CA SER A 190 18.40 -9.49 0.92
C SER A 190 19.21 -8.83 2.03
N SER A 191 20.54 -8.96 1.95
CA SER A 191 21.48 -8.34 2.87
C SER A 191 22.44 -7.39 2.14
N ALA A 192 22.74 -6.27 2.78
CA ALA A 192 23.78 -5.34 2.33
C ALA A 192 24.75 -5.08 3.48
N TRP A 193 26.05 -5.02 3.16
CA TRP A 193 27.10 -4.83 4.14
C TRP A 193 27.72 -3.45 4.02
N TYR A 194 28.07 -2.88 5.16
CA TYR A 194 28.67 -1.54 5.26
C TYR A 194 29.81 -1.54 6.27
N THR A 195 30.81 -0.73 6.02
CA THR A 195 31.79 -0.39 7.05
C THR A 195 31.14 0.47 8.14
N ILE A 196 31.80 0.64 9.27
CA ILE A 196 31.34 1.54 10.35
C ILE A 196 31.21 3.00 9.91
N ASN A 197 31.86 3.37 8.80
CA ASN A 197 31.81 4.71 8.19
C ASN A 197 30.71 4.80 7.11
N GLY A 198 29.84 3.79 6.99
CA GLY A 198 28.70 3.80 6.06
C GLY A 198 29.04 3.47 4.61
N VAL A 199 30.27 3.07 4.29
CA VAL A 199 30.64 2.66 2.92
C VAL A 199 30.13 1.25 2.66
N ARG A 200 29.37 1.08 1.57
CA ARG A 200 28.86 -0.24 1.14
C ARG A 200 30.01 -1.12 0.66
N VAL A 201 30.02 -2.35 1.14
CA VAL A 201 31.04 -3.37 0.77
C VAL A 201 30.34 -4.68 0.35
N ALA A 202 31.07 -5.54 -0.31
CA ALA A 202 30.64 -6.94 -0.50
C ALA A 202 30.60 -7.65 0.87
N GLU A 203 30.01 -8.85 0.93
CA GLU A 203 30.04 -9.64 2.16
C GLU A 203 31.48 -9.77 2.68
N PRO A 204 31.76 -9.27 3.91
CA PRO A 204 33.15 -9.11 4.36
C PRO A 204 33.76 -10.46 4.72
N LYS A 205 34.96 -10.71 4.16
CA LYS A 205 35.80 -11.86 4.48
C LYS A 205 36.98 -11.49 5.39
N GLN A 206 37.19 -10.21 5.62
CA GLN A 206 38.27 -9.72 6.44
C GLN A 206 37.79 -9.46 7.87
N ARG A 207 38.64 -9.74 8.83
CA ARG A 207 38.39 -9.49 10.26
C ARG A 207 38.11 -8.01 10.48
N GLY A 208 36.97 -7.73 11.12
CA GLY A 208 36.58 -6.35 11.38
C GLY A 208 35.15 -6.22 11.87
N ILE A 209 34.74 -4.97 12.11
CA ILE A 209 33.38 -4.64 12.52
C ILE A 209 32.65 -4.05 11.30
N TYR A 210 31.46 -4.59 11.01
CA TYR A 210 30.63 -4.20 9.89
C TYR A 210 29.19 -3.99 10.35
N ILE A 211 28.41 -3.31 9.55
CA ILE A 211 26.97 -3.17 9.71
C ILE A 211 26.31 -3.99 8.60
N ARG A 212 25.56 -5.02 8.97
CA ARG A 212 24.70 -5.76 8.08
C ARG A 212 23.31 -5.15 8.09
N ARG A 213 22.78 -4.82 6.95
CA ARG A 213 21.44 -4.30 6.75
C ARG A 213 20.62 -5.32 5.98
N ASP A 214 19.68 -5.95 6.66
CA ASP A 214 18.80 -6.97 6.11
C ASP A 214 17.44 -6.35 5.74
N LYS A 215 17.03 -6.55 4.50
CA LYS A 215 15.66 -6.28 4.07
C LYS A 215 14.84 -7.53 4.37
N MET A 216 13.78 -7.36 5.15
CA MET A 216 12.91 -8.45 5.58
C MET A 216 11.75 -8.64 4.59
N SER A 217 11.13 -9.82 4.61
CA SER A 217 9.97 -10.16 3.77
C SER A 217 8.71 -9.31 4.06
N ASP A 218 8.65 -8.72 5.24
CA ASP A 218 7.58 -7.78 5.66
C ASP A 218 7.84 -6.33 5.24
N GLY A 219 8.91 -6.10 4.43
CA GLY A 219 9.32 -4.76 3.99
C GLY A 219 10.12 -3.98 5.03
N THR A 220 10.26 -4.47 6.26
CA THR A 220 11.10 -3.83 7.27
C THR A 220 12.58 -3.98 6.97
N VAL A 221 13.39 -3.11 7.57
CA VAL A 221 14.85 -3.15 7.47
C VAL A 221 15.43 -3.30 8.86
N LYS A 222 16.22 -4.35 9.06
CA LYS A 222 17.00 -4.55 10.29
C LYS A 222 18.46 -4.21 10.03
N ALA A 223 19.08 -3.48 10.96
CA ALA A 223 20.50 -3.21 10.92
C ALA A 223 21.17 -3.84 12.14
N GLU A 224 22.23 -4.59 11.92
CA GLU A 224 22.96 -5.30 12.96
C GLU A 224 24.46 -5.03 12.84
N LYS A 225 25.13 -4.80 13.98
CA LYS A 225 26.58 -4.72 14.06
C LYS A 225 27.15 -6.13 14.12
N VAL A 226 27.92 -6.50 13.12
CA VAL A 226 28.52 -7.84 12.98
C VAL A 226 30.02 -7.75 13.11
N MET A 227 30.59 -8.63 13.94
CA MET A 227 32.04 -8.80 14.04
C MET A 227 32.47 -10.04 13.23
N VAL A 228 33.22 -9.81 12.16
CA VAL A 228 33.86 -10.89 11.38
C VAL A 228 35.21 -11.20 12.06
N ARG A 229 35.41 -12.45 12.43
CA ARG A 229 36.62 -12.97 13.14
C ARG A 229 37.59 -13.63 12.17
#